data_fe845e14adc34b7ac80cb763830c36a5
#
_entry.id   fe845e14adc34b7ac80cb763830c36a5
#
_cell.length_a   1.000
_cell.length_b   1.000
_cell.length_c   1.000
_cell.angle_alpha   90.00
_cell.angle_beta   90.00
_cell.angle_gamma   90.00
#
_symmetry.space_group_name_H-M   'P 1'
#
loop_
_entity.id
_entity.type
_entity.pdbx_description
1 polymer ?
#
loop_
_entity_poly.entity_id
_entity_poly.type
_entity_poly.pdbx_seq_one_letter_code
_entity_poly.pdbx_strand_id
1 'polypeptide(L)'
;MDRFSEYRVMWVLVLFDLPTETKKDKKAYADFRKNLQRDGFTMFQFSAYIRHCPTCENAEVHVKRVKKIMPPKGEIAILMVTDKQFGSIELFSCKKEKKKPDSHFQLELFWQEAKTCIKAKNPFVFRMDFLFQ
;
A
#
# COMPACT_ATOMS: atom_id res chain seq x y z
N MET A 1 -4.16 19.58 -21.56
CA MET A 1 -5.07 18.51 -21.15
C MET A 1 -4.39 17.63 -20.14
N ASP A 2 -4.72 17.80 -18.88
CA ASP A 2 -4.03 17.11 -17.80
C ASP A 2 -4.57 15.68 -17.64
N ARG A 3 -4.01 14.76 -18.43
CA ARG A 3 -4.31 13.33 -18.30
C ARG A 3 -3.92 12.75 -16.95
N PHE A 4 -3.03 13.45 -16.25
CA PHE A 4 -2.46 13.03 -14.97
C PHE A 4 -2.69 14.06 -13.87
N SER A 5 -3.89 14.62 -13.82
CA SER A 5 -4.28 15.48 -12.72
C SER A 5 -4.16 14.71 -11.40
N GLU A 6 -3.57 15.32 -10.40
CA GLU A 6 -3.41 14.75 -9.05
C GLU A 6 -4.74 14.39 -8.38
N TYR A 7 -5.86 14.83 -8.95
CA TYR A 7 -7.22 14.46 -8.52
C TYR A 7 -7.81 13.27 -9.29
N ARG A 8 -7.22 12.93 -10.44
CA ARG A 8 -7.65 11.80 -11.27
C ARG A 8 -6.98 10.50 -10.87
N VAL A 9 -5.72 10.58 -10.53
CA VAL A 9 -4.95 9.44 -10.06
C VAL A 9 -5.39 9.09 -8.66
N MET A 10 -5.73 7.83 -8.46
CA MET A 10 -6.24 7.32 -7.20
C MET A 10 -5.29 6.31 -6.59
N TRP A 11 -5.31 6.24 -5.27
CA TRP A 11 -4.64 5.20 -4.49
C TRP A 11 -5.68 4.41 -3.72
N VAL A 12 -5.58 3.10 -3.78
CA VAL A 12 -6.42 2.20 -2.98
C VAL A 12 -5.58 1.69 -1.82
N LEU A 13 -6.04 1.94 -0.61
CA LEU A 13 -5.44 1.42 0.61
C LEU A 13 -6.31 0.32 1.16
N VAL A 14 -5.70 -0.82 1.46
CA VAL A 14 -6.36 -1.94 2.14
C VAL A 14 -5.71 -2.10 3.50
N LEU A 15 -6.48 -1.84 4.54
CA LEU A 15 -6.08 -2.00 5.93
C LEU A 15 -6.80 -3.22 6.49
N PHE A 16 -6.07 -4.11 7.13
CA PHE A 16 -6.70 -5.34 7.64
C PHE A 16 -6.14 -5.75 8.99
N ASP A 17 -7.05 -6.26 9.81
CA ASP A 17 -6.76 -6.90 11.07
C ASP A 17 -7.36 -8.30 11.04
N LEU A 18 -6.51 -9.30 10.75
CA LEU A 18 -6.89 -10.68 10.59
C LEU A 18 -6.33 -11.54 11.71
N PRO A 19 -7.11 -12.47 12.26
CA PRO A 19 -6.61 -13.36 13.30
C PRO A 19 -5.52 -14.28 12.77
N THR A 20 -4.57 -14.62 13.61
CA THR A 20 -3.46 -15.54 13.30
C THR A 20 -3.29 -16.61 14.37
N GLU A 21 -4.35 -16.94 15.09
CA GLU A 21 -4.30 -17.88 16.21
C GLU A 21 -4.22 -19.34 15.75
N THR A 22 -5.03 -19.71 14.79
CA THR A 22 -5.08 -21.10 14.28
C THR A 22 -4.29 -21.24 12.99
N LYS A 23 -3.99 -22.50 12.61
CA LYS A 23 -3.34 -22.80 11.33
C LYS A 23 -4.20 -22.35 10.13
N LYS A 24 -5.54 -22.46 10.26
CA LYS A 24 -6.48 -21.96 9.24
C LYS A 24 -6.41 -20.45 9.11
N ASP A 25 -6.36 -19.74 10.22
CA ASP A 25 -6.28 -18.29 10.23
C ASP A 25 -4.97 -17.80 9.61
N LYS A 26 -3.84 -18.42 9.95
CA LYS A 26 -2.54 -18.14 9.35
C LYS A 26 -2.54 -18.36 7.85
N LYS A 27 -3.18 -19.45 7.39
CA LYS A 27 -3.32 -19.75 5.97
C LYS A 27 -4.19 -18.69 5.27
N ALA A 28 -5.34 -18.36 5.84
CA ALA A 28 -6.23 -17.33 5.31
C ALA A 28 -5.52 -15.96 5.20
N TYR A 29 -4.75 -15.59 6.21
CA TYR A 29 -3.92 -14.40 6.22
C TYR A 29 -2.89 -14.42 5.08
N ALA A 30 -2.16 -15.51 4.94
CA ALA A 30 -1.14 -15.65 3.89
C ALA A 30 -1.76 -15.63 2.50
N ASP A 31 -2.89 -16.32 2.29
CA ASP A 31 -3.61 -16.36 1.02
C ASP A 31 -4.16 -14.98 0.64
N PHE A 32 -4.70 -14.26 1.60
CA PHE A 32 -5.18 -12.89 1.38
C PHE A 32 -4.05 -11.96 0.93
N ARG A 33 -2.91 -12.01 1.61
CA ARG A 33 -1.73 -11.23 1.22
C ARG A 33 -1.25 -11.58 -0.19
N LYS A 34 -1.15 -12.86 -0.52
CA LYS A 34 -0.75 -13.31 -1.86
C LYS A 34 -1.72 -12.82 -2.93
N ASN A 35 -3.01 -12.86 -2.67
CA ASN A 35 -4.03 -12.39 -3.60
C ASN A 35 -3.94 -10.88 -3.81
N LEU A 36 -3.69 -10.12 -2.76
CA LEU A 36 -3.44 -8.67 -2.89
C LEU A 36 -2.21 -8.40 -3.76
N GLN A 37 -1.12 -9.11 -3.53
CA GLN A 37 0.10 -8.96 -4.31
C GLN A 37 -0.10 -9.33 -5.79
N ARG A 38 -0.89 -10.37 -6.07
CA ARG A 38 -1.25 -10.77 -7.44
C ARG A 38 -2.06 -9.71 -8.16
N ASP A 39 -2.93 -9.00 -7.45
CA ASP A 39 -3.69 -7.89 -8.01
C ASP A 39 -2.87 -6.60 -8.14
N GLY A 40 -1.60 -6.63 -7.78
CA GLY A 40 -0.66 -5.53 -7.92
C GLY A 40 -0.58 -4.60 -6.72
N PHE A 41 -1.14 -4.98 -5.58
CA PHE A 41 -0.96 -4.25 -4.33
C PHE A 41 0.46 -4.43 -3.79
N THR A 42 1.00 -3.40 -3.20
CA THR A 42 2.31 -3.38 -2.58
C THR A 42 2.17 -3.17 -1.08
N MET A 43 2.97 -3.84 -0.30
CA MET A 43 2.98 -3.66 1.14
C MET A 43 3.47 -2.25 1.50
N PHE A 44 2.62 -1.50 2.17
CA PHE A 44 2.93 -0.17 2.67
C PHE A 44 3.36 -0.22 4.14
N GLN A 45 2.61 -0.92 4.95
CA GLN A 45 2.92 -1.28 6.32
C GLN A 45 2.49 -2.72 6.57
N PHE A 46 2.79 -3.27 7.73
CA PHE A 46 2.61 -4.69 8.02
C PHE A 46 1.20 -5.23 7.74
N SER A 47 0.17 -4.47 8.01
CA SER A 47 -1.24 -4.81 7.73
C SER A 47 -1.89 -3.76 6.84
N ALA A 48 -1.12 -3.14 5.96
CA ALA A 48 -1.59 -2.12 5.04
C ALA A 48 -0.96 -2.32 3.67
N TYR A 49 -1.79 -2.41 2.66
CA TYR A 49 -1.38 -2.54 1.25
C TYR A 49 -1.93 -1.39 0.44
N ILE A 50 -1.18 -0.97 -0.54
CA ILE A 50 -1.55 0.12 -1.44
C ILE A 50 -1.45 -0.29 -2.90
N ARG A 51 -2.28 0.32 -3.72
CA ARG A 51 -2.20 0.22 -5.18
C ARG A 51 -2.44 1.58 -5.81
N HIS A 52 -1.57 1.94 -6.74
CA HIS A 52 -1.75 3.11 -7.60
C HIS A 52 -2.73 2.77 -8.74
N CYS A 53 -3.70 3.62 -8.97
CA CYS A 53 -4.70 3.46 -10.02
C CYS A 53 -4.77 4.74 -10.86
N PRO A 54 -4.72 4.64 -12.20
CA PRO A 54 -4.71 5.83 -13.06
C PRO A 54 -6.04 6.58 -13.08
N THR A 55 -7.14 5.91 -12.75
CA THR A 55 -8.48 6.51 -12.71
C THR A 55 -9.30 5.99 -11.54
N CYS A 56 -10.36 6.71 -11.21
CA CYS A 56 -11.30 6.30 -10.16
C CYS A 56 -12.01 4.99 -10.53
N GLU A 57 -12.41 4.83 -11.78
CA GLU A 57 -13.06 3.62 -12.29
C GLU A 57 -12.14 2.40 -12.16
N ASN A 58 -10.85 2.57 -12.48
CA ASN A 58 -9.87 1.52 -12.30
C ASN A 58 -9.71 1.15 -10.82
N ALA A 59 -9.69 2.14 -9.92
CA ALA A 59 -9.63 1.91 -8.49
C ALA A 59 -10.85 1.11 -8.00
N GLU A 60 -12.06 1.42 -8.47
CA GLU A 60 -13.27 0.68 -8.12
C GLU A 60 -13.21 -0.79 -8.55
N VAL A 61 -12.62 -1.10 -9.69
CA VAL A 61 -12.42 -2.48 -10.16
C VAL A 61 -11.57 -3.25 -9.15
N HIS A 62 -10.47 -2.66 -8.68
CA HIS A 62 -9.60 -3.30 -7.69
C HIS A 62 -10.28 -3.44 -6.33
N VAL A 63 -11.08 -2.46 -5.92
CA VAL A 63 -11.89 -2.57 -4.70
C VAL A 63 -12.85 -3.75 -4.78
N LYS A 64 -13.53 -3.93 -5.90
CA LYS A 64 -14.42 -5.08 -6.13
C LYS A 64 -13.67 -6.41 -6.07
N ARG A 65 -12.47 -6.47 -6.64
CA ARG A 65 -11.62 -7.68 -6.58
C ARG A 65 -11.22 -8.01 -5.14
N VAL A 66 -10.82 -7.01 -4.37
CA VAL A 66 -10.49 -7.21 -2.95
C VAL A 66 -11.68 -7.75 -2.17
N LYS A 67 -12.87 -7.22 -2.42
CA LYS A 67 -14.10 -7.73 -1.78
C LYS A 67 -14.36 -9.21 -2.05
N LYS A 68 -13.99 -9.71 -3.21
CA LYS A 68 -14.16 -11.12 -3.58
C LYS A 68 -13.18 -12.05 -2.88
N ILE A 69 -12.03 -11.58 -2.47
CA ILE A 69 -10.97 -12.38 -1.85
C ILE A 69 -10.91 -12.23 -0.34
N MET A 70 -11.86 -11.52 0.26
CA MET A 70 -11.90 -11.31 1.71
C MET A 70 -12.01 -12.63 2.47
N PRO A 71 -11.22 -12.82 3.55
CA PRO A 71 -11.36 -13.99 4.40
C PRO A 71 -12.65 -13.91 5.23
N PRO A 72 -13.12 -15.06 5.77
CA PRO A 72 -14.38 -15.10 6.53
C PRO A 72 -14.29 -14.47 7.93
N LYS A 73 -13.08 -14.28 8.44
CA LYS A 73 -12.83 -13.71 9.78
C LYS A 73 -11.91 -12.52 9.70
N GLY A 74 -12.08 -11.59 10.61
CA GLY A 74 -11.26 -10.39 10.74
C GLY A 74 -11.94 -9.15 10.18
N GLU A 75 -11.26 -8.03 10.28
CA GLU A 75 -11.73 -6.74 9.83
C GLU A 75 -10.87 -6.23 8.69
N ILE A 76 -11.52 -5.69 7.67
CA ILE A 76 -10.84 -5.13 6.49
C ILE A 76 -11.46 -3.78 6.19
N ALA A 77 -10.63 -2.76 6.09
CA ALA A 77 -11.02 -1.43 5.65
C ALA A 77 -10.38 -1.13 4.29
N ILE A 78 -11.17 -0.60 3.38
CA ILE A 78 -10.70 -0.18 2.07
C ILE A 78 -10.92 1.31 1.96
N LEU A 79 -9.86 2.05 1.65
CA LEU A 79 -9.88 3.49 1.52
C LEU A 79 -9.37 3.88 0.13
N MET A 80 -10.13 4.71 -0.58
CA MET A 80 -9.72 5.32 -1.82
C MET A 80 -9.34 6.77 -1.55
N VAL A 81 -8.13 7.16 -1.94
CA VAL A 81 -7.65 8.53 -1.80
C VAL A 81 -7.07 9.02 -3.13
N THR A 82 -7.11 10.32 -3.33
CA THR A 82 -6.47 10.93 -4.50
C THR A 82 -4.94 10.94 -4.33
N ASP A 83 -4.22 11.07 -5.43
CA ASP A 83 -2.76 11.19 -5.39
C ASP A 83 -2.31 12.40 -4.55
N LYS A 84 -3.06 13.48 -4.60
CA LYS A 84 -2.80 14.66 -3.75
C LYS A 84 -2.97 14.34 -2.25
N GLN A 85 -4.03 13.65 -1.88
CA GLN A 85 -4.25 13.23 -0.50
C GLN A 85 -3.18 12.25 -0.02
N PHE A 86 -2.82 11.29 -0.86
CA PHE A 86 -1.75 10.36 -0.56
C PHE A 86 -0.39 11.06 -0.42
N GLY A 87 -0.12 12.06 -1.26
CA GLY A 87 1.10 12.85 -1.19
C GLY A 87 1.24 13.70 0.07
N SER A 88 0.15 13.97 0.77
CA SER A 88 0.16 14.71 2.04
C SER A 88 0.28 13.82 3.28
N ILE A 89 0.44 12.51 3.10
CA ILE A 89 0.62 11.59 4.22
C ILE A 89 1.92 11.89 4.97
N GLU A 90 1.84 11.87 6.29
CA GLU A 90 2.99 12.02 7.16
C GLU A 90 3.37 10.64 7.75
N LEU A 91 4.61 10.25 7.56
CA LEU A 91 5.11 8.96 8.00
C LEU A 91 6.29 9.14 8.95
N PHE A 92 6.23 8.44 10.05
CA PHE A 92 7.23 8.48 11.10
C PHE A 92 7.73 7.07 11.39
N SER A 93 9.04 6.90 11.49
CA SER A 93 9.64 5.66 11.97
C SER A 93 10.18 5.88 13.38
N CYS A 94 9.67 5.11 14.31
CA CYS A 94 10.10 5.13 15.71
C CYS A 94 11.10 4.01 16.04
N LYS A 95 11.48 3.19 15.04
CA LYS A 95 12.44 2.09 15.20
C LYS A 95 13.82 2.52 14.75
N LYS A 96 14.85 2.10 15.49
CA LYS A 96 16.23 2.21 15.03
C LYS A 96 16.42 1.42 13.74
N GLU A 97 17.19 1.99 12.83
CA GLU A 97 17.51 1.37 11.55
C GLU A 97 18.05 -0.07 11.74
N LYS A 98 17.33 -1.02 11.18
CA LYS A 98 17.88 -2.35 10.97
C LYS A 98 18.53 -2.37 9.59
N LYS A 99 19.79 -2.84 9.52
CA LYS A 99 20.46 -3.08 8.24
C LYS A 99 19.55 -3.91 7.33
N LYS A 100 19.41 -3.46 6.09
CA LYS A 100 18.59 -4.14 5.07
C LYS A 100 19.10 -5.55 4.83
N PRO A 101 18.23 -6.56 4.76
CA PRO A 101 18.59 -7.80 4.11
C PRO A 101 18.73 -7.58 2.60
N ASP A 102 19.79 -8.09 2.01
CA ASP A 102 20.20 -7.87 0.62
C ASP A 102 19.22 -8.40 -0.47
N SER A 103 18.03 -8.86 -0.11
CA SER A 103 17.18 -9.66 -0.98
C SER A 103 15.98 -8.94 -1.62
N HIS A 104 15.88 -7.62 -1.57
CA HIS A 104 14.65 -6.92 -2.00
C HIS A 104 14.87 -5.83 -3.07
N PHE A 105 15.72 -6.08 -4.03
CA PHE A 105 16.06 -5.11 -5.10
C PHE A 105 14.87 -4.54 -5.84
N GLN A 106 13.88 -5.34 -6.19
CA GLN A 106 12.73 -4.87 -6.95
C GLN A 106 11.79 -3.97 -6.15
N LEU A 107 11.60 -4.27 -4.88
CA LEU A 107 10.80 -3.43 -3.98
C LEU A 107 11.49 -2.09 -3.70
N GLU A 108 12.81 -2.06 -3.59
CA GLU A 108 13.57 -0.84 -3.41
C GLU A 108 13.44 0.13 -4.58
N LEU A 109 13.52 -0.36 -5.81
CA LEU A 109 13.37 0.47 -7.01
C LEU A 109 11.99 1.12 -7.07
N PHE A 110 10.93 0.36 -6.83
CA PHE A 110 9.57 0.87 -6.80
C PHE A 110 9.39 1.94 -5.73
N TRP A 111 9.89 1.70 -4.53
CA TRP A 111 9.79 2.64 -3.41
C TRP A 111 10.62 3.90 -3.60
N GLN A 112 11.77 3.81 -4.27
CA GLN A 112 12.57 4.99 -4.61
C GLN A 112 11.85 5.90 -5.60
N GLU A 113 11.21 5.35 -6.61
CA GLU A 113 10.41 6.13 -7.54
C GLU A 113 9.23 6.82 -6.85
N ALA A 114 8.50 6.09 -6.01
CA ALA A 114 7.42 6.64 -5.21
C ALA A 114 7.91 7.75 -4.26
N LYS A 115 9.03 7.55 -3.58
CA LYS A 115 9.68 8.55 -2.72
C LYS A 115 10.06 9.80 -3.49
N THR A 116 10.61 9.66 -4.68
CA THR A 116 11.02 10.80 -5.52
C THR A 116 9.80 11.63 -5.93
N CYS A 117 8.73 10.98 -6.36
CA CYS A 117 7.47 11.64 -6.67
C CYS A 117 6.88 12.38 -5.47
N ILE A 118 6.90 11.76 -4.30
CA ILE A 118 6.35 12.32 -3.07
C ILE A 118 7.21 13.49 -2.57
N LYS A 119 8.55 13.37 -2.61
CA LYS A 119 9.47 14.46 -2.25
C LYS A 119 9.28 15.70 -3.12
N ALA A 120 9.05 15.54 -4.39
CA ALA A 120 8.83 16.66 -5.31
C ALA A 120 7.57 17.45 -4.97
N LYS A 121 6.57 16.83 -4.35
CA LYS A 121 5.30 17.44 -4.01
C LYS A 121 5.23 17.99 -2.58
N ASN A 122 5.96 17.38 -1.66
CA ASN A 122 5.87 17.75 -0.25
C ASN A 122 7.18 17.49 0.50
N PRO A 123 7.90 18.54 0.90
CA PRO A 123 9.18 18.38 1.60
C PRO A 123 9.08 17.68 2.96
N PHE A 124 7.90 17.62 3.57
CA PHE A 124 7.69 16.93 4.84
C PHE A 124 7.66 15.40 4.72
N VAL A 125 7.45 14.88 3.54
CA VAL A 125 7.47 13.43 3.27
C VAL A 125 8.88 12.85 3.28
N PHE A 126 9.87 13.67 3.51
CA PHE A 126 11.25 13.27 3.73
C PHE A 126 11.40 12.13 4.76
N ARG A 127 10.48 12.04 5.71
CA ARG A 127 10.46 11.02 6.77
C ARG A 127 10.03 9.63 6.30
N MET A 128 9.46 9.49 5.11
CA MET A 128 9.17 8.18 4.52
C MET A 128 10.41 7.32 4.33
N ASP A 129 11.58 7.91 4.16
CA ASP A 129 12.82 7.19 3.95
C ASP A 129 13.17 6.24 5.11
N PHE A 130 12.67 6.52 6.30
CA PHE A 130 12.90 5.68 7.48
C PHE A 130 12.00 4.44 7.59
N LEU A 131 10.88 4.43 6.90
CA LEU A 131 9.96 3.29 6.94
C LEU A 131 10.43 2.10 6.10
N PHE A 132 11.23 2.36 5.08
CA PHE A 132 11.62 1.40 4.07
C PHE A 132 13.12 1.08 4.08
N GLN A 133 13.81 1.57 5.06
CA GLN A 133 15.23 1.30 5.29
C GLN A 133 15.47 0.11 6.20
#